data_8840da7f95a99aeddcf2ae55ba700432
#
_entry.id   8840da7f95a99aeddcf2ae55ba700432
#
_cell.length_a   1.000
_cell.length_b   1.000
_cell.length_c   1.000
_cell.angle_alpha   90.00
_cell.angle_beta   90.00
_cell.angle_gamma   90.00
#
_symmetry.space_group_name_H-M   'P 1'
#
loop_
_entity.id
_entity.type
_entity.pdbx_description
1 polymer ?
#
loop_
_entity_poly.entity_id
_entity_poly.type
_entity_poly.pdbx_seq_one_letter_code
_entity_poly.pdbx_strand_id
1 'polypeptide(L)'
;MGKGTEIVYILDRSGSMSGLESDTIGGFNSMMEKQKKTGEKAYVSTVLFDDVCEVLHDRIDIEKVEKMTDSQYYVRGCTALLDAVGGAIHHIGNIHKYAREEDRPEKTIFVITTDGMENASRIYSYEKVKKMIKRQQKKHGWEFIFIGANIDACAEAQRFGIRKERAVNYVHDAVGTATVYRNVSKAVCCAMVSESAADMSRNLSEDGWDKEIRMDFKTRGAKRA
;
A
#
# COMPACT_ATOMS: atom_id res chain seq x y z
N MET A 1 -8.97 5.07 -24.65
CA MET A 1 -8.01 4.50 -23.66
C MET A 1 -8.37 5.04 -22.31
N GLY A 2 -8.48 4.19 -21.27
CA GLY A 2 -8.81 4.61 -19.93
C GLY A 2 -7.76 5.57 -19.36
N LYS A 3 -8.17 6.43 -18.43
CA LYS A 3 -7.30 7.44 -17.79
C LYS A 3 -6.19 6.83 -16.89
N GLY A 4 -6.13 5.50 -16.78
CA GLY A 4 -5.14 4.75 -16.01
C GLY A 4 -5.42 4.69 -14.51
N THR A 5 -4.48 4.05 -13.79
CA THR A 5 -4.55 3.85 -12.33
C THR A 5 -3.37 4.54 -11.64
N GLU A 6 -3.63 5.27 -10.57
CA GLU A 6 -2.60 5.75 -9.63
C GLU A 6 -2.39 4.69 -8.55
N ILE A 7 -1.19 4.16 -8.42
CA ILE A 7 -0.82 3.14 -7.44
C ILE A 7 0.22 3.74 -6.50
N VAL A 8 -0.07 3.74 -5.20
CA VAL A 8 0.81 4.31 -4.18
C VAL A 8 1.17 3.23 -3.16
N TYR A 9 2.43 2.84 -3.14
CA TYR A 9 2.99 1.92 -2.15
C TYR A 9 3.64 2.71 -1.03
N ILE A 10 3.28 2.39 0.21
CA ILE A 10 3.88 2.93 1.43
C ILE A 10 4.45 1.74 2.18
N LEU A 11 5.77 1.60 2.15
CA LEU A 11 6.50 0.43 2.61
C LEU A 11 7.34 0.78 3.83
N ASP A 12 7.07 0.07 4.92
CA ASP A 12 7.85 0.16 6.14
C ASP A 12 9.26 -0.42 5.91
N ARG A 13 10.26 0.35 6.31
CA ARG A 13 11.66 -0.10 6.42
C ARG A 13 12.23 0.20 7.81
N SER A 14 11.38 0.30 8.81
CA SER A 14 11.80 0.46 10.20
C SER A 14 12.58 -0.76 10.71
N GLY A 15 13.27 -0.62 11.83
CA GLY A 15 14.14 -1.64 12.37
C GLY A 15 13.49 -3.00 12.63
N SER A 16 12.17 -3.03 12.86
CA SER A 16 11.39 -4.26 13.03
C SER A 16 11.31 -5.12 11.77
N MET A 17 11.46 -4.52 10.57
CA MET A 17 11.51 -5.24 9.29
C MET A 17 12.83 -6.02 9.06
N SER A 18 13.75 -6.00 10.02
CA SER A 18 15.05 -6.67 9.92
C SER A 18 14.91 -8.17 9.65
N GLY A 19 15.67 -8.66 8.66
CA GLY A 19 15.64 -10.06 8.21
C GLY A 19 14.60 -10.36 7.14
N LEU A 20 13.78 -9.37 6.73
CA LEU A 20 12.81 -9.51 5.63
C LEU A 20 13.13 -8.61 4.43
N GLU A 21 14.33 -8.01 4.41
CA GLU A 21 14.73 -7.07 3.35
C GLU A 21 14.67 -7.73 1.96
N SER A 22 15.31 -8.91 1.83
CA SER A 22 15.34 -9.65 0.57
C SER A 22 13.94 -10.14 0.13
N ASP A 23 13.09 -10.54 1.09
CA ASP A 23 11.73 -10.99 0.81
C ASP A 23 10.84 -9.81 0.38
N THR A 24 11.02 -8.64 0.99
CA THR A 24 10.34 -7.40 0.63
C THR A 24 10.73 -6.93 -0.77
N ILE A 25 12.04 -6.85 -1.05
CA ILE A 25 12.57 -6.48 -2.37
C ILE A 25 12.09 -7.45 -3.45
N GLY A 26 12.26 -8.75 -3.22
CA GLY A 26 11.85 -9.79 -4.16
C GLY A 26 10.34 -9.79 -4.41
N GLY A 27 9.55 -9.64 -3.34
CA GLY A 27 8.10 -9.54 -3.39
C GLY A 27 7.63 -8.32 -4.17
N PHE A 28 8.17 -7.14 -3.88
CA PHE A 28 7.86 -5.90 -4.58
C PHE A 28 8.19 -6.02 -6.08
N ASN A 29 9.40 -6.48 -6.41
CA ASN A 29 9.83 -6.64 -7.80
C ASN A 29 8.95 -7.63 -8.58
N SER A 30 8.62 -8.77 -7.97
CA SER A 30 7.71 -9.76 -8.57
C SER A 30 6.30 -9.18 -8.79
N MET A 31 5.82 -8.36 -7.86
CA MET A 31 4.53 -7.68 -7.96
C MET A 31 4.54 -6.68 -9.13
N MET A 32 5.58 -5.85 -9.27
CA MET A 32 5.73 -4.91 -10.38
C MET A 32 5.71 -5.62 -11.74
N GLU A 33 6.46 -6.71 -11.89
CA GLU A 33 6.49 -7.50 -13.13
C GLU A 33 5.10 -8.06 -13.50
N LYS A 34 4.29 -8.45 -12.53
CA LYS A 34 2.93 -8.94 -12.79
C LYS A 34 1.98 -7.81 -13.21
N GLN A 35 2.14 -6.65 -12.60
CA GLN A 35 1.32 -5.48 -12.93
C GLN A 35 1.64 -4.94 -14.33
N LYS A 36 2.91 -4.90 -14.73
CA LYS A 36 3.31 -4.58 -16.11
C LYS A 36 2.65 -5.51 -17.13
N LYS A 37 2.58 -6.81 -16.83
CA LYS A 37 1.94 -7.80 -17.71
C LYS A 37 0.43 -7.60 -17.93
N THR A 38 -0.24 -6.77 -17.14
CA THR A 38 -1.65 -6.44 -17.41
C THR A 38 -1.83 -5.60 -18.68
N GLY A 39 -0.79 -4.88 -19.11
CA GLY A 39 -0.84 -3.94 -20.22
C GLY A 39 -1.66 -2.68 -19.93
N GLU A 40 -2.15 -2.53 -18.71
CA GLU A 40 -2.95 -1.38 -18.29
C GLU A 40 -2.07 -0.18 -17.92
N LYS A 41 -2.48 1.01 -18.32
CA LYS A 41 -1.78 2.25 -17.98
C LYS A 41 -1.85 2.49 -16.48
N ALA A 42 -0.69 2.66 -15.85
CA ALA A 42 -0.61 3.02 -14.42
C ALA A 42 0.57 3.92 -14.12
N TYR A 43 0.43 4.73 -13.08
CA TYR A 43 1.50 5.52 -12.47
C TYR A 43 1.79 4.96 -11.09
N VAL A 44 3.05 4.75 -10.79
CA VAL A 44 3.51 4.16 -9.52
C VAL A 44 4.27 5.19 -8.71
N SER A 45 3.82 5.37 -7.47
CA SER A 45 4.57 6.05 -6.42
C SER A 45 4.96 5.04 -5.35
N THR A 46 6.20 5.08 -4.89
CA THR A 46 6.69 4.23 -3.79
C THR A 46 7.35 5.11 -2.74
N VAL A 47 6.80 5.09 -1.56
CA VAL A 47 7.32 5.79 -0.38
C VAL A 47 7.87 4.75 0.58
N LEU A 48 9.16 4.82 0.86
CA LEU A 48 9.81 4.06 1.92
C LEU A 48 9.80 4.91 3.19
N PHE A 49 9.48 4.32 4.32
CA PHE A 49 9.47 5.07 5.57
C PHE A 49 10.10 4.31 6.73
N ASP A 50 10.75 5.07 7.57
CA ASP A 50 11.24 4.76 8.91
C ASP A 50 10.88 5.94 9.82
N ASP A 51 11.81 6.62 10.46
CA ASP A 51 11.64 7.93 11.12
C ASP A 51 11.65 9.10 10.13
N VAL A 52 11.98 8.83 8.86
CA VAL A 52 11.87 9.76 7.73
C VAL A 52 11.18 9.10 6.55
N CYS A 53 10.58 9.90 5.66
CA CYS A 53 9.97 9.41 4.44
C CYS A 53 10.89 9.68 3.24
N GLU A 54 11.10 8.67 2.43
CA GLU A 54 11.88 8.74 1.18
C GLU A 54 10.99 8.31 0.00
N VAL A 55 10.91 9.14 -1.02
CA VAL A 55 10.16 8.85 -2.24
C VAL A 55 11.10 8.15 -3.22
N LEU A 56 10.94 6.84 -3.37
CA LEU A 56 11.72 6.04 -4.32
C LEU A 56 11.20 6.21 -5.75
N HIS A 57 9.88 6.18 -5.93
CA HIS A 57 9.22 6.45 -7.21
C HIS A 57 8.17 7.53 -7.01
N ASP A 58 8.16 8.54 -7.87
CA ASP A 58 7.17 9.62 -7.87
C ASP A 58 6.41 9.63 -9.20
N ARG A 59 5.26 8.97 -9.20
CA ARG A 59 4.37 8.85 -10.36
C ARG A 59 5.08 8.39 -11.65
N ILE A 60 5.96 7.43 -11.52
CA ILE A 60 6.65 6.82 -12.66
C ILE A 60 5.64 5.97 -13.46
N ASP A 61 5.67 6.09 -14.78
CA ASP A 61 4.95 5.15 -15.65
C ASP A 61 5.37 3.71 -15.31
N ILE A 62 4.39 2.83 -15.07
CA ILE A 62 4.67 1.48 -14.57
C ILE A 62 5.69 0.72 -15.43
N GLU A 63 5.69 0.92 -16.75
CA GLU A 63 6.64 0.28 -17.67
C GLU A 63 8.09 0.72 -17.41
N LYS A 64 8.28 1.90 -16.82
CA LYS A 64 9.59 2.49 -16.52
C LYS A 64 10.05 2.27 -15.08
N VAL A 65 9.23 1.63 -14.26
CA VAL A 65 9.62 1.32 -12.88
C VAL A 65 10.74 0.30 -12.90
N GLU A 66 11.89 0.68 -12.37
CA GLU A 66 13.05 -0.20 -12.24
C GLU A 66 12.92 -1.13 -11.03
N LYS A 67 13.71 -2.20 -11.00
CA LYS A 67 13.73 -3.12 -9.86
C LYS A 67 14.31 -2.43 -8.63
N MET A 68 13.61 -2.56 -7.51
CA MET A 68 14.13 -2.16 -6.21
C MET A 68 15.35 -3.00 -5.85
N THR A 69 16.35 -2.37 -5.26
CA THR A 69 17.62 -2.99 -4.87
C THR A 69 17.86 -2.89 -3.36
N ASP A 70 18.82 -3.64 -2.85
CA ASP A 70 19.26 -3.60 -1.45
C ASP A 70 19.89 -2.24 -1.06
N SER A 71 20.43 -1.51 -2.00
CA SER A 71 20.91 -0.14 -1.77
C SER A 71 19.78 0.87 -1.56
N GLN A 72 18.56 0.57 -2.01
CA GLN A 72 17.38 1.42 -1.89
C GLN A 72 16.51 1.02 -0.69
N TYR A 73 16.32 -0.28 -0.48
CA TYR A 73 15.53 -0.79 0.64
C TYR A 73 16.45 -1.48 1.66
N TYR A 74 16.71 -0.80 2.75
CA TYR A 74 17.47 -1.27 3.91
C TYR A 74 16.79 -0.77 5.19
N VAL A 75 16.82 -1.59 6.25
CA VAL A 75 16.10 -1.29 7.48
C VAL A 75 16.88 -0.35 8.39
N ARG A 76 16.14 0.57 9.05
CA ARG A 76 16.68 1.49 10.06
C ARG A 76 15.53 2.19 10.83
N GLY A 77 15.88 2.82 11.94
CA GLY A 77 15.04 3.81 12.63
C GLY A 77 13.73 3.27 13.22
N CYS A 78 12.81 4.20 13.41
CA CYS A 78 11.49 4.00 14.01
C CYS A 78 10.38 4.02 12.93
N THR A 79 9.10 4.11 13.35
CA THR A 79 7.95 3.95 12.45
C THR A 79 7.12 5.24 12.39
N ALA A 80 7.42 6.15 11.45
CA ALA A 80 6.67 7.39 11.21
C ALA A 80 5.54 7.17 10.18
N LEU A 81 4.64 6.24 10.47
CA LEU A 81 3.58 5.79 9.55
C LEU A 81 2.58 6.89 9.19
N LEU A 82 2.17 7.73 10.17
CA LEU A 82 1.23 8.83 9.91
C LEU A 82 1.84 9.87 8.98
N ASP A 83 3.12 10.18 9.14
CA ASP A 83 3.81 11.14 8.28
C ASP A 83 3.93 10.60 6.84
N ALA A 84 4.24 9.31 6.68
CA ALA A 84 4.29 8.67 5.37
C ALA A 84 2.93 8.67 4.66
N VAL A 85 1.88 8.20 5.33
CA VAL A 85 0.53 8.13 4.76
C VAL A 85 -0.03 9.54 4.50
N GLY A 86 0.08 10.45 5.46
CA GLY A 86 -0.41 11.82 5.34
C GLY A 86 0.32 12.60 4.24
N GLY A 87 1.64 12.46 4.16
CA GLY A 87 2.47 13.07 3.13
C GLY A 87 2.11 12.58 1.73
N ALA A 88 2.00 11.25 1.55
CA ALA A 88 1.64 10.66 0.26
C ALA A 88 0.23 11.08 -0.20
N ILE A 89 -0.78 11.08 0.69
CA ILE A 89 -2.13 11.55 0.36
C ILE A 89 -2.11 13.03 -0.03
N HIS A 90 -1.34 13.85 0.68
CA HIS A 90 -1.22 15.28 0.38
C HIS A 90 -0.58 15.49 -1.00
N HIS A 91 0.52 14.80 -1.28
CA HIS A 91 1.25 14.90 -2.54
C HIS A 91 0.38 14.50 -3.74
N ILE A 92 -0.14 13.29 -3.75
CA ILE A 92 -1.00 12.79 -4.84
C ILE A 92 -2.28 13.62 -4.97
N GLY A 93 -2.89 14.01 -3.84
CA GLY A 93 -4.08 14.86 -3.84
C GLY A 93 -3.86 16.23 -4.46
N ASN A 94 -2.69 16.84 -4.25
CA ASN A 94 -2.31 18.10 -4.89
C ASN A 94 -2.08 17.92 -6.39
N ILE A 95 -1.39 16.87 -6.79
CA ILE A 95 -1.18 16.57 -8.21
C ILE A 95 -2.54 16.41 -8.92
N HIS A 96 -3.43 15.58 -8.38
CA HIS A 96 -4.76 15.38 -8.96
C HIS A 96 -5.62 16.66 -8.98
N LYS A 97 -5.45 17.55 -7.99
CA LYS A 97 -6.17 18.82 -7.92
C LYS A 97 -5.79 19.77 -9.05
N TYR A 98 -4.52 19.81 -9.44
CA TYR A 98 -3.98 20.72 -10.43
C TYR A 98 -3.78 20.08 -11.81
N ALA A 99 -3.86 18.76 -11.92
CA ALA A 99 -3.85 18.07 -13.21
C ALA A 99 -5.10 18.40 -14.02
N ARG A 100 -4.94 18.48 -15.35
CA ARG A 100 -6.08 18.55 -16.27
C ARG A 100 -6.94 17.29 -16.08
N GLU A 101 -8.22 17.39 -16.35
CA GLU A 101 -9.15 16.27 -16.16
C GLU A 101 -8.76 15.03 -16.97
N GLU A 102 -8.25 15.22 -18.18
CA GLU A 102 -7.76 14.16 -19.08
C GLU A 102 -6.50 13.46 -18.57
N ASP A 103 -5.67 14.14 -17.78
CA ASP A 103 -4.41 13.64 -17.24
C ASP A 103 -4.56 13.01 -15.83
N ARG A 104 -5.75 13.15 -15.24
CA ARG A 104 -6.02 12.61 -13.92
C ARG A 104 -6.38 11.14 -14.01
N PRO A 105 -5.67 10.24 -13.30
CA PRO A 105 -6.05 8.84 -13.20
C PRO A 105 -7.49 8.68 -12.70
N GLU A 106 -8.21 7.72 -13.27
CA GLU A 106 -9.60 7.46 -12.89
C GLU A 106 -9.70 6.68 -11.59
N LYS A 107 -8.70 5.85 -11.34
CA LYS A 107 -8.62 4.98 -10.16
C LYS A 107 -7.37 5.31 -9.37
N THR A 108 -7.48 5.25 -8.04
CA THR A 108 -6.34 5.45 -7.13
C THR A 108 -6.40 4.43 -6.02
N ILE A 109 -5.31 3.69 -5.83
CA ILE A 109 -5.17 2.69 -4.78
C ILE A 109 -3.90 2.92 -3.99
N PHE A 110 -4.03 2.96 -2.65
CA PHE A 110 -2.93 3.01 -1.71
C PHE A 110 -2.76 1.64 -1.07
N VAL A 111 -1.54 1.15 -1.03
CA VAL A 111 -1.15 -0.08 -0.34
C VAL A 111 -0.16 0.30 0.74
N ILE A 112 -0.56 0.10 1.99
CA ILE A 112 0.21 0.45 3.19
C ILE A 112 0.64 -0.85 3.85
N THR A 113 1.94 -1.06 4.00
CA THR A 113 2.51 -2.24 4.66
C THR A 113 3.37 -1.79 5.83
N THR A 114 3.11 -2.33 7.02
CA THR A 114 3.89 -2.06 8.23
C THR A 114 3.95 -3.30 9.12
N ASP A 115 5.01 -3.44 9.91
CA ASP A 115 5.15 -4.50 10.92
C ASP A 115 5.21 -3.97 12.35
N GLY A 116 5.01 -2.67 12.52
CA GLY A 116 5.08 -1.99 13.79
C GLY A 116 3.96 -0.97 14.01
N MET A 117 3.85 -0.53 15.27
CA MET A 117 2.97 0.55 15.64
C MET A 117 3.60 1.90 15.31
N GLU A 118 2.75 2.86 14.93
CA GLU A 118 3.12 4.28 14.84
C GLU A 118 3.81 4.77 16.10
N ASN A 119 5.02 5.31 15.99
CA ASN A 119 5.78 5.78 17.17
C ASN A 119 6.72 6.98 16.92
N ALA A 120 6.79 7.50 15.68
CA ALA A 120 7.79 8.52 15.32
C ALA A 120 7.24 9.72 14.53
N SER A 121 5.98 9.71 14.11
CA SER A 121 5.40 10.80 13.33
C SER A 121 5.31 12.11 14.13
N ARG A 122 5.59 13.24 13.44
CA ARG A 122 5.62 14.59 14.01
C ARG A 122 4.75 15.61 13.29
N ILE A 123 4.32 15.31 12.04
CA ILE A 123 3.64 16.27 11.15
C ILE A 123 2.15 15.98 11.07
N TYR A 124 1.78 14.71 11.07
CA TYR A 124 0.41 14.25 10.94
C TYR A 124 -0.07 13.51 12.18
N SER A 125 -1.31 13.79 12.60
CA SER A 125 -2.01 13.03 13.64
C SER A 125 -3.00 12.03 13.02
N TYR A 126 -3.40 11.01 13.79
CA TYR A 126 -4.46 10.07 13.39
C TYR A 126 -5.72 10.77 12.91
N GLU A 127 -6.15 11.80 13.64
CA GLU A 127 -7.36 12.55 13.29
C GLU A 127 -7.24 13.24 11.93
N LYS A 128 -6.07 13.86 11.66
CA LYS A 128 -5.79 14.54 10.39
C LYS A 128 -5.74 13.54 9.24
N VAL A 129 -4.99 12.44 9.37
CA VAL A 129 -4.90 11.40 8.33
C VAL A 129 -6.27 10.76 8.08
N LYS A 130 -7.02 10.44 9.12
CA LYS A 130 -8.38 9.90 9.02
C LYS A 130 -9.33 10.82 8.23
N LYS A 131 -9.27 12.13 8.49
CA LYS A 131 -10.05 13.13 7.73
C LYS A 131 -9.64 13.14 6.25
N MET A 132 -8.33 13.05 5.98
CA MET A 132 -7.80 13.01 4.62
C MET A 132 -8.27 11.75 3.87
N ILE A 133 -8.10 10.57 4.45
CA ILE A 133 -8.53 9.29 3.86
C ILE A 133 -10.04 9.33 3.56
N LYS A 134 -10.87 9.65 4.56
CA LYS A 134 -12.32 9.73 4.37
C LYS A 134 -12.74 10.72 3.28
N ARG A 135 -12.04 11.86 3.18
CA ARG A 135 -12.30 12.83 2.11
C ARG A 135 -11.99 12.25 0.74
N GLN A 136 -10.84 11.57 0.57
CA GLN A 136 -10.44 10.99 -0.72
C GLN A 136 -11.36 9.84 -1.12
N GLN A 137 -11.71 8.97 -0.18
CA GLN A 137 -12.68 7.90 -0.41
C GLN A 137 -14.04 8.45 -0.87
N LYS A 138 -14.58 9.44 -0.14
CA LYS A 138 -15.90 10.01 -0.45
C LYS A 138 -15.95 10.80 -1.76
N LYS A 139 -14.91 11.60 -2.03
CA LYS A 139 -14.89 12.52 -3.18
C LYS A 139 -14.41 11.89 -4.47
N HIS A 140 -13.47 10.96 -4.38
CA HIS A 140 -12.71 10.49 -5.53
C HIS A 140 -12.66 8.96 -5.64
N GLY A 141 -13.33 8.24 -4.74
CA GLY A 141 -13.36 6.77 -4.75
C GLY A 141 -11.97 6.13 -4.55
N TRP A 142 -11.05 6.81 -3.86
CA TRP A 142 -9.75 6.23 -3.56
C TRP A 142 -9.90 5.01 -2.66
N GLU A 143 -9.16 3.96 -2.96
CA GLU A 143 -9.10 2.75 -2.13
C GLU A 143 -7.79 2.72 -1.34
N PHE A 144 -7.87 2.17 -0.13
CA PHE A 144 -6.74 2.02 0.79
C PHE A 144 -6.73 0.59 1.31
N ILE A 145 -5.61 -0.10 1.10
CA ILE A 145 -5.33 -1.43 1.66
C ILE A 145 -4.30 -1.25 2.77
N PHE A 146 -4.57 -1.85 3.93
CA PHE A 146 -3.69 -1.80 5.10
C PHE A 146 -3.27 -3.22 5.50
N ILE A 147 -1.97 -3.44 5.56
CA ILE A 147 -1.38 -4.74 5.84
C ILE A 147 -0.44 -4.58 7.02
N GLY A 148 -0.77 -5.24 8.11
CA GLY A 148 -0.03 -5.13 9.36
C GLY A 148 0.50 -6.47 9.86
N ALA A 149 1.72 -6.47 10.41
CA ALA A 149 2.22 -7.57 11.21
C ALA A 149 2.52 -7.07 12.63
N ASN A 150 2.55 -7.98 13.60
CA ASN A 150 2.86 -7.67 15.01
C ASN A 150 1.95 -6.61 15.67
N ILE A 151 0.83 -6.25 15.01
CA ILE A 151 -0.17 -5.28 15.47
C ILE A 151 -1.56 -5.83 15.20
N ASP A 152 -2.60 -5.23 15.78
CA ASP A 152 -3.97 -5.43 15.29
C ASP A 152 -4.20 -4.53 14.06
N ALA A 153 -3.95 -5.09 12.87
CA ALA A 153 -4.08 -4.36 11.62
C ALA A 153 -5.50 -3.83 11.38
N CYS A 154 -6.53 -4.55 11.84
CA CYS A 154 -7.92 -4.11 11.70
C CYS A 154 -8.22 -2.92 12.61
N ALA A 155 -7.81 -2.96 13.87
CA ALA A 155 -7.97 -1.84 14.79
C ALA A 155 -7.17 -0.62 14.33
N GLU A 156 -5.93 -0.82 13.91
CA GLU A 156 -5.08 0.27 13.44
C GLU A 156 -5.64 0.93 12.16
N ALA A 157 -6.08 0.12 11.17
CA ALA A 157 -6.73 0.62 9.97
C ALA A 157 -8.00 1.46 10.28
N GLN A 158 -8.79 1.07 11.28
CA GLN A 158 -9.95 1.85 11.71
C GLN A 158 -9.56 3.20 12.32
N ARG A 159 -8.42 3.30 13.01
CA ARG A 159 -7.87 4.58 13.48
C ARG A 159 -7.56 5.50 12.32
N PHE A 160 -7.06 4.97 11.22
CA PHE A 160 -6.85 5.68 9.95
C PHE A 160 -8.16 5.98 9.18
N GLY A 161 -9.28 5.35 9.54
CA GLY A 161 -10.55 5.47 8.81
C GLY A 161 -10.66 4.54 7.61
N ILE A 162 -9.77 3.56 7.51
CA ILE A 162 -9.81 2.47 6.53
C ILE A 162 -10.77 1.39 7.04
N ARG A 163 -11.60 0.83 6.15
CA ARG A 163 -12.55 -0.23 6.49
C ARG A 163 -11.82 -1.53 6.84
N LYS A 164 -12.35 -2.30 7.79
CA LYS A 164 -11.76 -3.58 8.22
C LYS A 164 -11.62 -4.61 7.09
N GLU A 165 -12.48 -4.54 6.08
CA GLU A 165 -12.45 -5.40 4.89
C GLU A 165 -11.25 -5.08 3.98
N ARG A 166 -10.59 -3.95 4.20
CA ARG A 166 -9.38 -3.51 3.52
C ARG A 166 -8.13 -3.64 4.40
N ALA A 167 -8.26 -4.29 5.55
CA ALA A 167 -7.16 -4.49 6.48
C ALA A 167 -6.92 -5.98 6.73
N VAL A 168 -5.67 -6.39 6.79
CA VAL A 168 -5.31 -7.78 7.05
C VAL A 168 -4.03 -7.88 7.87
N ASN A 169 -4.03 -8.81 8.83
CA ASN A 169 -2.83 -9.23 9.55
C ASN A 169 -2.07 -10.29 8.76
N TYR A 170 -0.75 -10.24 8.80
CA TYR A 170 0.10 -11.29 8.24
C TYR A 170 1.14 -11.78 9.25
N VAL A 171 1.70 -12.97 9.00
CA VAL A 171 2.78 -13.52 9.83
C VAL A 171 4.10 -12.89 9.39
N HIS A 172 4.81 -12.27 10.32
CA HIS A 172 6.10 -11.60 10.09
C HIS A 172 7.22 -12.64 9.88
N ASP A 173 7.27 -13.22 8.69
CA ASP A 173 8.34 -14.09 8.21
C ASP A 173 8.34 -14.15 6.66
N ALA A 174 9.33 -14.81 6.08
CA ALA A 174 9.50 -14.93 4.63
C ALA A 174 8.24 -15.46 3.92
N VAL A 175 7.58 -16.49 4.49
CA VAL A 175 6.37 -17.10 3.91
C VAL A 175 5.19 -16.12 3.96
N GLY A 176 4.99 -15.44 5.09
CA GLY A 176 3.94 -14.43 5.26
C GLY A 176 4.17 -13.26 4.33
N THR A 177 5.40 -12.74 4.24
CA THR A 177 5.78 -11.66 3.32
C THR A 177 5.53 -12.05 1.87
N ALA A 178 5.97 -13.22 1.43
CA ALA A 178 5.70 -13.72 0.07
C ALA A 178 4.19 -13.87 -0.22
N THR A 179 3.42 -14.31 0.78
CA THR A 179 1.96 -14.45 0.67
C THR A 179 1.29 -13.08 0.54
N VAL A 180 1.74 -12.08 1.30
CA VAL A 180 1.27 -10.68 1.18
C VAL A 180 1.50 -10.16 -0.23
N TYR A 181 2.74 -10.14 -0.71
CA TYR A 181 3.05 -9.57 -2.02
C TYR A 181 2.33 -10.27 -3.17
N ARG A 182 2.16 -11.61 -3.08
CA ARG A 182 1.40 -12.38 -4.07
C ARG A 182 -0.06 -11.95 -4.12
N ASN A 183 -0.71 -11.77 -2.98
CA ASN A 183 -2.13 -11.45 -2.91
C ASN A 183 -2.42 -9.95 -3.12
N VAL A 184 -1.56 -9.07 -2.64
CA VAL A 184 -1.59 -7.64 -2.98
C VAL A 184 -1.44 -7.44 -4.49
N SER A 185 -0.53 -8.20 -5.12
CA SER A 185 -0.39 -8.18 -6.58
C SER A 185 -1.71 -8.50 -7.29
N LYS A 186 -2.45 -9.53 -6.83
CA LYS A 186 -3.79 -9.86 -7.38
C LYS A 186 -4.76 -8.69 -7.19
N ALA A 187 -4.84 -8.12 -5.98
CA ALA A 187 -5.71 -6.99 -5.66
C ALA A 187 -5.42 -5.77 -6.55
N VAL A 188 -4.15 -5.42 -6.72
CA VAL A 188 -3.76 -4.27 -7.54
C VAL A 188 -4.00 -4.54 -9.02
N CYS A 189 -3.68 -5.75 -9.54
CA CYS A 189 -4.01 -6.11 -10.91
C CYS A 189 -5.53 -6.04 -11.16
N CYS A 190 -6.34 -6.53 -10.22
CA CYS A 190 -7.80 -6.40 -10.28
C CYS A 190 -8.25 -4.92 -10.31
N ALA A 191 -7.63 -4.07 -9.50
CA ALA A 191 -7.88 -2.63 -9.52
C ALA A 191 -7.52 -2.00 -10.88
N MET A 192 -6.38 -2.40 -11.48
CA MET A 192 -5.92 -1.86 -12.76
C MET A 192 -6.89 -2.19 -13.90
N VAL A 193 -7.40 -3.42 -13.97
CA VAL A 193 -8.33 -3.85 -15.03
C VAL A 193 -9.79 -3.43 -14.78
N SER A 194 -10.12 -2.86 -13.63
CA SER A 194 -11.47 -2.35 -13.34
C SER A 194 -11.81 -1.15 -14.21
N GLU A 195 -13.05 -1.03 -14.66
CA GLU A 195 -13.49 0.02 -15.57
C GLU A 195 -13.58 1.40 -14.92
N SER A 196 -13.89 1.43 -13.61
CA SER A 196 -14.08 2.67 -12.85
C SER A 196 -13.64 2.52 -11.40
N ALA A 197 -13.56 3.62 -10.66
CA ALA A 197 -13.31 3.60 -9.21
C ALA A 197 -14.39 2.84 -8.44
N ALA A 198 -15.65 2.88 -8.89
CA ALA A 198 -16.75 2.12 -8.27
C ALA A 198 -16.59 0.62 -8.50
N ASP A 199 -16.23 0.21 -9.73
CA ASP A 199 -15.95 -1.18 -10.06
C ASP A 199 -14.72 -1.69 -9.31
N MET A 200 -13.66 -0.90 -9.22
CA MET A 200 -12.50 -1.21 -8.40
C MET A 200 -12.89 -1.53 -6.96
N SER A 201 -13.72 -0.69 -6.34
CA SER A 201 -14.16 -0.88 -4.96
C SER A 201 -14.99 -2.16 -4.79
N ARG A 202 -15.90 -2.45 -5.75
CA ARG A 202 -16.70 -3.68 -5.78
C ARG A 202 -15.83 -4.91 -5.96
N ASN A 203 -14.99 -4.93 -6.99
CA ASN A 203 -14.12 -6.04 -7.33
C ASN A 203 -13.18 -6.39 -6.18
N LEU A 204 -12.55 -5.40 -5.55
CA LEU A 204 -11.73 -5.60 -4.35
C LEU A 204 -12.50 -6.19 -3.16
N SER A 205 -13.82 -6.04 -3.10
CA SER A 205 -14.65 -6.64 -2.04
C SER A 205 -15.04 -8.08 -2.36
N GLU A 206 -15.19 -8.42 -3.64
CA GLU A 206 -15.67 -9.74 -4.10
C GLU A 206 -14.52 -10.72 -4.38
N ASP A 207 -13.35 -10.23 -4.82
CA ASP A 207 -12.20 -11.04 -5.25
C ASP A 207 -11.63 -11.94 -4.13
N GLY A 208 -11.77 -11.52 -2.88
CA GLY A 208 -11.24 -12.26 -1.73
C GLY A 208 -9.70 -12.34 -1.74
N TRP A 209 -9.07 -11.28 -2.21
CA TRP A 209 -7.61 -11.13 -2.28
C TRP A 209 -6.91 -11.42 -0.95
N ASP A 210 -7.57 -11.19 0.17
CA ASP A 210 -7.02 -11.34 1.53
C ASP A 210 -7.21 -12.75 2.13
N LYS A 211 -7.97 -13.64 1.47
CA LYS A 211 -8.32 -14.96 2.01
C LYS A 211 -7.08 -15.82 2.36
N GLU A 212 -6.11 -15.88 1.46
CA GLU A 212 -4.88 -16.64 1.70
C GLU A 212 -4.07 -16.07 2.86
N ILE A 213 -3.97 -14.72 2.95
CA ILE A 213 -3.25 -14.04 4.03
C ILE A 213 -3.93 -14.33 5.37
N ARG A 214 -5.26 -14.20 5.44
CA ARG A 214 -6.04 -14.50 6.65
C ARG A 214 -5.94 -15.95 7.08
N MET A 215 -5.96 -16.89 6.12
CA MET A 215 -5.80 -18.33 6.38
C MET A 215 -4.41 -18.60 6.95
N ASP A 216 -3.38 -18.06 6.32
CA ASP A 216 -2.00 -18.20 6.76
C ASP A 216 -1.81 -17.64 8.19
N PHE A 217 -2.30 -16.43 8.44
CA PHE A 217 -2.26 -15.81 9.76
C PHE A 217 -3.00 -16.64 10.82
N LYS A 218 -4.20 -17.14 10.51
CA LYS A 218 -4.98 -18.01 11.42
C LYS A 218 -4.24 -19.31 11.76
N THR A 219 -3.56 -19.90 10.77
CA THR A 219 -2.92 -21.21 10.92
C THR A 219 -1.57 -21.11 11.62
N ARG A 220 -0.76 -20.10 11.28
CA ARG A 220 0.62 -19.96 11.77
C ARG A 220 0.80 -18.85 12.81
N GLY A 221 0.02 -17.79 12.74
CA GLY A 221 0.11 -16.65 13.65
C GLY A 221 -0.31 -16.99 15.08
N ALA A 222 -1.37 -17.79 15.24
CA ALA A 222 -1.85 -18.24 16.56
C ALA A 222 -0.87 -19.15 17.34
N LYS A 223 0.18 -19.66 16.68
CA LYS A 223 1.21 -20.49 17.34
C LYS A 223 2.38 -19.66 17.91
N ARG A 224 2.40 -18.36 17.69
CA ARG A 224 3.48 -17.44 18.12
C ARG A 224 3.06 -16.40 19.17
N ALA A 225 1.79 -16.44 19.61
CA ALA A 225 1.24 -15.60 20.67
C ALA A 225 1.38 -16.27 22.05
#